data_c56639184f76c9cc61ad1dc3403d95b3
#
_entry.id   c56639184f76c9cc61ad1dc3403d95b3
#
_cell.length_a   1.000
_cell.length_b   1.000
_cell.length_c   1.000
_cell.angle_alpha   90.00
_cell.angle_beta   90.00
_cell.angle_gamma   90.00
#
_symmetry.space_group_name_H-M   'P 1'
#
loop_
_entity.id
_entity.type
_entity.pdbx_description
1 polymer ?
#
loop_
_entity_poly.entity_id
_entity_poly.type
_entity_poly.pdbx_seq_one_letter_code
_entity_poly.pdbx_strand_id
1 'polypeptide(L)'
;SYVTEEAQKAGIMAIGYHEAPARITDTYLTTVTYSWKPLFQELIRGYQQGRGNAYENYWLGLEKGVIGLGEFSPRVGEETKAQVEQAKQEILAGKDVFSGEIYDTEGQIRCEDNEAISDTVLLEAMDWYVEGISFYEE
;
A
#
# COMPACT_ATOMS: atom_id res chain seq x y z
N SER A 1 10.50 -14.58 0.52
CA SER A 1 11.65 -13.65 0.71
C SER A 1 12.42 -14.07 1.96
N TYR A 2 13.71 -13.77 2.02
CA TYR A 2 14.55 -14.09 3.17
C TYR A 2 13.99 -13.53 4.49
N VAL A 3 13.47 -12.32 4.47
CA VAL A 3 12.86 -11.67 5.64
C VAL A 3 11.67 -12.45 6.19
N THR A 4 10.78 -12.92 5.31
CA THR A 4 9.60 -13.70 5.73
C THR A 4 9.96 -15.10 6.22
N GLU A 5 11.03 -15.69 5.69
CA GLU A 5 11.55 -16.99 6.17
C GLU A 5 12.18 -16.87 7.56
N GLU A 6 12.95 -15.81 7.82
CA GLU A 6 13.54 -15.55 9.14
C GLU A 6 12.45 -15.18 10.17
N ALA A 7 11.45 -14.38 9.77
CA ALA A 7 10.29 -14.10 10.61
C ALA A 7 9.56 -15.40 11.01
N GLN A 8 9.37 -16.31 10.05
CA GLN A 8 8.75 -17.61 10.32
C GLN A 8 9.59 -18.45 11.31
N LYS A 9 10.92 -18.51 11.15
CA LYS A 9 11.82 -19.23 12.07
C LYS A 9 11.77 -18.64 13.48
N ALA A 10 11.66 -17.33 13.58
CA ALA A 10 11.55 -16.60 14.85
C ALA A 10 10.13 -16.62 15.45
N GLY A 11 9.12 -17.18 14.77
CA GLY A 11 7.73 -17.16 15.21
C GLY A 11 7.08 -15.79 15.15
N ILE A 12 7.64 -14.85 14.40
CA ILE A 12 7.15 -13.48 14.22
C ILE A 12 6.15 -13.43 13.06
N MET A 13 5.02 -12.76 13.27
CA MET A 13 4.03 -12.55 12.23
C MET A 13 4.54 -11.56 11.19
N ALA A 14 4.32 -11.87 9.92
CA ALA A 14 4.75 -11.05 8.79
C ALA A 14 3.62 -10.83 7.79
N ILE A 15 3.61 -9.65 7.20
CA ILE A 15 2.82 -9.31 6.01
C ILE A 15 3.81 -9.13 4.86
N GLY A 16 3.56 -9.81 3.75
CA GLY A 16 4.41 -9.75 2.58
C GLY A 16 4.14 -8.53 1.71
N TYR A 17 5.03 -8.33 0.76
CA TYR A 17 4.97 -7.27 -0.21
C TYR A 17 5.35 -7.79 -1.60
N HIS A 18 4.58 -7.43 -2.61
CA HIS A 18 4.75 -7.70 -4.03
C HIS A 18 4.30 -9.10 -4.48
N GLU A 19 4.81 -10.18 -3.93
CA GLU A 19 4.45 -11.55 -4.31
C GLU A 19 3.92 -12.34 -3.13
N ALA A 20 2.87 -13.13 -3.39
CA ALA A 20 2.44 -14.13 -2.44
C ALA A 20 3.49 -15.26 -2.37
N PRO A 21 3.79 -15.80 -1.20
CA PRO A 21 4.66 -16.96 -1.10
C PRO A 21 3.98 -18.17 -1.74
N ALA A 22 4.78 -19.11 -2.22
CA ALA A 22 4.26 -20.37 -2.77
C ALA A 22 3.45 -21.18 -1.75
N ARG A 23 3.61 -20.87 -0.46
CA ARG A 23 2.87 -21.47 0.64
C ARG A 23 2.62 -20.44 1.73
N ILE A 24 1.35 -20.27 2.10
CA ILE A 24 0.94 -19.49 3.27
C ILE A 24 1.22 -20.32 4.52
N THR A 25 1.83 -19.68 5.53
CA THR A 25 2.15 -20.28 6.83
C THR A 25 1.39 -19.57 7.93
N ASP A 26 1.39 -20.13 9.13
CA ASP A 26 0.71 -19.52 10.28
C ASP A 26 1.30 -18.15 10.69
N THR A 27 2.55 -17.89 10.34
CA THR A 27 3.22 -16.62 10.63
C THR A 27 3.15 -15.63 9.48
N TYR A 28 2.81 -16.09 8.26
CA TYR A 28 2.62 -15.22 7.10
C TYR A 28 1.15 -14.88 6.93
N LEU A 29 0.74 -13.72 7.40
CA LEU A 29 -0.67 -13.37 7.53
C LEU A 29 -1.37 -13.09 6.20
N THR A 30 -0.75 -12.32 5.35
CA THR A 30 -1.19 -11.97 3.99
C THR A 30 -0.06 -11.25 3.25
N THR A 31 -0.30 -10.78 2.03
CA THR A 31 0.64 -9.95 1.27
C THR A 31 -0.09 -8.85 0.52
N VAL A 32 0.56 -7.71 0.36
CA VAL A 32 0.17 -6.70 -0.63
C VAL A 32 0.61 -7.20 -1.99
N THR A 33 -0.31 -7.35 -2.92
CA THR A 33 -0.07 -7.87 -4.27
C THR A 33 -0.15 -6.78 -5.32
N TYR A 34 0.57 -6.98 -6.42
CA TYR A 34 0.52 -6.13 -7.60
C TYR A 34 0.03 -6.92 -8.80
N SER A 35 -0.93 -6.36 -9.53
CA SER A 35 -1.38 -6.87 -10.81
C SER A 35 -1.05 -5.85 -11.90
N TRP A 36 -0.12 -6.17 -12.76
CA TRP A 36 0.26 -5.33 -13.90
C TRP A 36 -0.72 -5.42 -15.07
N LYS A 37 -1.64 -6.41 -15.03
CA LYS A 37 -2.60 -6.64 -16.11
C LYS A 37 -3.47 -5.41 -16.42
N PRO A 38 -4.08 -4.71 -15.46
CA PRO A 38 -4.89 -3.52 -15.75
C PRO A 38 -4.06 -2.42 -16.43
N LEU A 39 -2.82 -2.19 -15.98
CA LEU A 39 -1.91 -1.21 -16.59
C LEU A 39 -1.60 -1.57 -18.03
N PHE A 40 -1.19 -2.81 -18.30
CA PHE A 40 -0.90 -3.23 -19.68
C PHE A 40 -2.13 -3.17 -20.59
N GLN A 41 -3.30 -3.49 -20.08
CA GLN A 41 -4.55 -3.35 -20.83
C GLN A 41 -4.83 -1.90 -21.20
N GLU A 42 -4.60 -0.95 -20.28
CA GLU A 42 -4.79 0.47 -20.55
C GLU A 42 -3.77 1.00 -21.57
N LEU A 43 -2.50 0.62 -21.45
CA LEU A 43 -1.44 0.95 -22.40
C LEU A 43 -1.76 0.48 -23.81
N ILE A 44 -2.16 -0.79 -23.94
CA ILE A 44 -2.53 -1.37 -25.26
C ILE A 44 -3.74 -0.65 -25.85
N ARG A 45 -4.77 -0.42 -25.03
CA ARG A 45 -5.96 0.32 -25.47
C ARG A 45 -5.62 1.74 -25.90
N GLY A 46 -4.79 2.45 -25.13
CA GLY A 46 -4.32 3.79 -25.45
C GLY A 46 -3.57 3.81 -26.79
N TYR A 47 -2.66 2.87 -27.00
CA TYR A 47 -1.93 2.74 -28.25
C TYR A 47 -2.85 2.48 -29.46
N GLN A 48 -3.80 1.56 -29.33
CA GLN A 48 -4.79 1.26 -30.39
C GLN A 48 -5.68 2.46 -30.76
N GLN A 49 -5.88 3.38 -29.81
CA GLN A 49 -6.66 4.61 -29.99
C GLN A 49 -5.81 5.81 -30.45
N GLY A 50 -4.53 5.59 -30.78
CA GLY A 50 -3.61 6.65 -31.19
C GLY A 50 -3.15 7.56 -30.07
N ARG A 51 -3.40 7.20 -28.80
CA ARG A 51 -2.96 7.92 -27.59
C ARG A 51 -1.61 7.40 -27.07
N GLY A 52 -0.77 6.89 -27.93
CA GLY A 52 0.54 6.36 -27.56
C GLY A 52 1.44 7.45 -27.00
N ASN A 53 1.45 7.64 -25.69
CA ASN A 53 2.38 8.51 -25.01
C ASN A 53 3.32 7.68 -24.14
N ALA A 54 4.54 7.47 -24.62
CA ALA A 54 5.55 6.63 -23.95
C ALA A 54 6.13 7.26 -22.67
N TYR A 55 5.69 8.47 -22.30
CA TYR A 55 6.24 9.26 -21.19
C TYR A 55 5.20 9.59 -20.11
N GLU A 56 4.06 8.94 -20.13
CA GLU A 56 3.03 9.14 -19.10
C GLU A 56 3.39 8.36 -17.85
N ASN A 57 3.41 9.04 -16.70
CA ASN A 57 3.56 8.40 -15.41
C ASN A 57 2.20 7.87 -14.95
N TYR A 58 2.16 6.64 -14.48
CA TYR A 58 0.96 6.01 -13.95
C TYR A 58 1.06 5.88 -12.44
N TRP A 59 0.11 6.48 -11.74
CA TRP A 59 -0.09 6.37 -10.30
C TRP A 59 -1.42 5.67 -10.06
N LEU A 60 -1.38 4.35 -9.84
CA LEU A 60 -2.55 3.49 -9.86
C LEU A 60 -2.66 2.71 -8.54
N GLY A 61 -3.84 2.74 -7.94
CA GLY A 61 -4.12 2.12 -6.66
C GLY A 61 -5.08 0.94 -6.71
N LEU A 62 -5.79 0.76 -5.60
CA LEU A 62 -6.81 -0.28 -5.42
C LEU A 62 -7.96 -0.15 -6.42
N GLU A 63 -8.36 1.07 -6.75
CA GLU A 63 -9.51 1.37 -7.61
C GLU A 63 -9.31 0.89 -9.06
N LYS A 64 -8.07 0.74 -9.49
CA LYS A 64 -7.71 0.19 -10.81
C LYS A 64 -7.38 -1.30 -10.75
N GLY A 65 -7.41 -1.91 -9.57
CA GLY A 65 -7.05 -3.31 -9.41
C GLY A 65 -5.57 -3.62 -9.65
N VAL A 66 -4.71 -2.59 -9.59
CA VAL A 66 -3.25 -2.76 -9.67
C VAL A 66 -2.71 -3.24 -8.34
N ILE A 67 -3.23 -2.71 -7.24
CA ILE A 67 -2.88 -3.12 -5.87
C ILE A 67 -4.01 -3.95 -5.30
N GLY A 68 -3.69 -4.97 -4.52
CA GLY A 68 -4.64 -5.82 -3.83
C GLY A 68 -4.03 -6.52 -2.64
N LEU A 69 -4.82 -7.40 -2.02
CA LEU A 69 -4.36 -8.29 -0.97
C LEU A 69 -4.40 -9.73 -1.45
N GLY A 70 -3.41 -10.51 -1.05
CA GLY A 70 -3.37 -11.95 -1.24
C GLY A 70 -4.30 -12.68 -0.27
N GLU A 71 -4.26 -14.00 -0.32
CA GLU A 71 -4.99 -14.86 0.61
C GLU A 71 -4.54 -14.60 2.06
N PHE A 72 -5.49 -14.66 2.97
CA PHE A 72 -5.20 -14.60 4.40
C PHE A 72 -4.79 -15.96 4.94
N SER A 73 -3.83 -15.95 5.86
CA SER A 73 -3.54 -17.11 6.70
C SER A 73 -4.82 -17.59 7.42
N PRO A 74 -5.00 -18.91 7.61
CA PRO A 74 -6.08 -19.45 8.44
C PRO A 74 -6.08 -18.89 9.89
N ARG A 75 -4.95 -18.35 10.34
CA ARG A 75 -4.80 -17.74 11.66
C ARG A 75 -5.45 -16.35 11.76
N VAL A 76 -5.72 -15.70 10.65
CA VAL A 76 -6.43 -14.42 10.63
C VAL A 76 -7.92 -14.68 10.86
N GLY A 77 -8.44 -14.21 12.00
CA GLY A 77 -9.84 -14.38 12.36
C GLY A 77 -10.80 -13.64 11.43
N GLU A 78 -12.04 -14.09 11.36
CA GLU A 78 -13.06 -13.51 10.47
C GLU A 78 -13.38 -12.05 10.82
N GLU A 79 -13.31 -11.67 12.08
CA GLU A 79 -13.47 -10.29 12.52
C GLU A 79 -12.38 -9.37 11.93
N THR A 80 -11.12 -9.80 11.99
CA THR A 80 -10.00 -9.06 11.39
C THR A 80 -10.13 -8.95 9.88
N LYS A 81 -10.54 -10.04 9.20
CA LYS A 81 -10.80 -10.01 7.76
C LYS A 81 -11.90 -9.03 7.40
N ALA A 82 -12.98 -8.99 8.20
CA ALA A 82 -14.08 -8.05 8.01
C ALA A 82 -13.61 -6.59 8.19
N GLN A 83 -12.78 -6.29 9.19
CA GLN A 83 -12.21 -4.97 9.41
C GLN A 83 -11.31 -4.54 8.23
N VAL A 84 -10.49 -5.46 7.71
CA VAL A 84 -9.65 -5.18 6.53
C VAL A 84 -10.49 -4.92 5.29
N GLU A 85 -11.54 -5.71 5.06
CA GLU A 85 -12.44 -5.47 3.92
C GLU A 85 -13.20 -4.15 4.07
N GLN A 86 -13.65 -3.80 5.29
CA GLN A 86 -14.24 -2.49 5.54
C GLN A 86 -13.27 -1.35 5.22
N ALA A 87 -12.03 -1.39 5.70
CA ALA A 87 -11.01 -0.37 5.42
C ALA A 87 -10.74 -0.26 3.91
N LYS A 88 -10.69 -1.39 3.20
CA LYS A 88 -10.57 -1.41 1.74
C LYS A 88 -11.75 -0.73 1.06
N GLN A 89 -12.98 -0.98 1.50
CA GLN A 89 -14.17 -0.32 0.93
C GLN A 89 -14.18 1.17 1.22
N GLU A 90 -13.72 1.61 2.38
CA GLU A 90 -13.56 3.03 2.71
C GLU A 90 -12.57 3.72 1.76
N ILE A 91 -11.42 3.10 1.48
CA ILE A 91 -10.43 3.61 0.51
C ILE A 91 -11.05 3.67 -0.89
N LEU A 92 -11.75 2.61 -1.33
CA LEU A 92 -12.42 2.58 -2.63
C LEU A 92 -13.55 3.63 -2.73
N ALA A 93 -14.16 4.01 -1.61
CA ALA A 93 -15.13 5.09 -1.52
C ALA A 93 -14.51 6.50 -1.50
N GLY A 94 -13.18 6.60 -1.55
CA GLY A 94 -12.45 7.86 -1.64
C GLY A 94 -11.84 8.34 -0.33
N LYS A 95 -11.78 7.50 0.72
CA LYS A 95 -11.01 7.83 1.92
C LYS A 95 -9.53 7.92 1.58
N ASP A 96 -8.97 9.09 1.77
CA ASP A 96 -7.54 9.30 1.66
C ASP A 96 -6.85 8.90 2.97
N VAL A 97 -5.80 8.10 2.89
CA VAL A 97 -5.01 7.65 4.06
C VAL A 97 -3.98 8.69 4.51
N PHE A 98 -3.70 9.68 3.66
CA PHE A 98 -2.81 10.80 3.94
C PHE A 98 -3.61 12.07 4.22
N SER A 99 -4.69 11.96 4.98
CA SER A 99 -5.62 13.04 5.33
C SER A 99 -5.78 13.17 6.83
N GLY A 100 -6.28 14.33 7.26
CA GLY A 100 -6.44 14.68 8.65
C GLY A 100 -5.16 15.23 9.25
N GLU A 101 -5.16 15.49 10.54
CA GLU A 101 -4.06 16.13 11.24
C GLU A 101 -2.82 15.21 11.28
N ILE A 102 -1.76 15.62 10.59
CA ILE A 102 -0.50 14.87 10.48
C ILE A 102 0.65 15.77 10.94
N TYR A 103 1.43 15.28 11.89
CA TYR A 103 2.64 15.93 12.39
C TYR A 103 3.90 15.24 11.90
N ASP A 104 4.97 16.01 11.79
CA ASP A 104 6.30 15.46 11.57
C ASP A 104 7.04 15.16 12.89
N THR A 105 8.25 14.62 12.78
CA THR A 105 9.11 14.27 13.92
C THR A 105 9.54 15.48 14.75
N GLU A 106 9.38 16.70 14.24
CA GLU A 106 9.69 17.96 14.94
C GLU A 106 8.43 18.59 15.56
N GLY A 107 7.26 17.94 15.42
CA GLY A 107 5.99 18.41 15.92
C GLY A 107 5.37 19.53 15.08
N GLN A 108 5.83 19.72 13.84
CA GLN A 108 5.23 20.65 12.91
C GLN A 108 4.03 19.97 12.21
N ILE A 109 2.94 20.72 12.06
CA ILE A 109 1.78 20.25 11.33
C ILE A 109 2.07 20.23 9.82
N ARG A 110 1.86 19.11 9.18
CA ARG A 110 2.11 18.88 7.75
C ARG A 110 0.82 18.67 6.96
N CYS A 111 -0.27 18.36 7.64
CA CYS A 111 -1.61 18.31 7.11
C CYS A 111 -2.59 18.76 8.20
N GLU A 112 -3.48 19.67 7.88
CA GLU A 112 -4.51 20.14 8.79
C GLU A 112 -5.71 19.18 8.83
N ASP A 113 -6.52 19.29 9.87
CA ASP A 113 -7.78 18.55 9.93
C ASP A 113 -8.67 18.90 8.72
N ASN A 114 -9.30 17.91 8.10
CA ASN A 114 -10.07 18.00 6.86
C ASN A 114 -9.30 18.31 5.57
N GLU A 115 -7.98 18.25 5.60
CA GLU A 115 -7.13 18.32 4.40
C GLU A 115 -6.54 16.94 4.07
N ALA A 116 -5.97 16.83 2.88
CA ALA A 116 -5.19 15.67 2.44
C ALA A 116 -3.88 16.14 1.80
N ILE A 117 -2.82 15.39 2.03
CA ILE A 117 -1.53 15.64 1.37
C ILE A 117 -1.65 15.23 -0.10
N SER A 118 -1.37 16.16 -1.01
CA SER A 118 -1.47 15.88 -2.44
C SER A 118 -0.42 14.88 -2.91
N ASP A 119 -0.73 14.12 -3.97
CA ASP A 119 0.20 13.19 -4.62
C ASP A 119 1.52 13.88 -5.02
N THR A 120 1.46 15.14 -5.46
CA THR A 120 2.67 15.92 -5.79
C THR A 120 3.58 16.09 -4.57
N VAL A 121 3.03 16.39 -3.41
CA VAL A 121 3.82 16.50 -2.18
C VAL A 121 4.39 15.13 -1.78
N LEU A 122 3.57 14.09 -1.79
CA LEU A 122 3.99 12.72 -1.41
C LEU A 122 5.10 12.17 -2.31
N LEU A 123 5.06 12.48 -3.62
CA LEU A 123 5.99 11.91 -4.60
C LEU A 123 7.24 12.76 -4.84
N GLU A 124 7.14 14.08 -4.70
CA GLU A 124 8.18 15.00 -5.17
C GLU A 124 8.72 15.94 -4.09
N ALA A 125 7.98 16.16 -3.00
CA ALA A 125 8.30 17.20 -2.03
C ALA A 125 8.30 16.76 -0.56
N MET A 126 8.06 15.49 -0.27
CA MET A 126 8.08 14.96 1.09
C MET A 126 9.52 14.75 1.56
N ASP A 127 10.06 15.73 2.28
CA ASP A 127 11.43 15.76 2.84
C ASP A 127 11.46 15.63 4.37
N TRP A 128 10.38 15.16 4.96
CA TRP A 128 10.18 15.02 6.40
C TRP A 128 9.67 13.62 6.75
N TYR A 129 9.75 13.27 8.02
CA TYR A 129 9.24 12.00 8.56
C TYR A 129 8.04 12.26 9.46
N VAL A 130 7.05 11.37 9.41
CA VAL A 130 5.87 11.45 10.27
C VAL A 130 6.23 11.21 11.73
N GLU A 131 5.49 11.83 12.63
CA GLU A 131 5.60 11.63 14.07
C GLU A 131 5.62 10.13 14.44
N GLY A 132 6.44 9.77 15.41
CA GLY A 132 6.61 8.39 15.86
C GLY A 132 7.74 7.63 15.15
N ILE A 133 8.33 8.19 14.08
CA ILE A 133 9.56 7.66 13.50
C ILE A 133 10.75 8.03 14.39
N SER A 134 11.53 7.04 14.78
CA SER A 134 12.81 7.24 15.48
C SER A 134 13.96 6.70 14.64
N PHE A 135 15.07 7.42 14.70
CA PHE A 135 16.31 7.01 14.02
C PHE A 135 17.18 6.21 14.98
N TYR A 136 17.81 5.17 14.48
CA TYR A 136 18.86 4.49 15.22
C TYR A 136 20.09 5.39 15.22
N GLU A 137 20.54 5.80 16.41
CA GLU A 137 21.89 6.32 16.60
C GLU A 137 22.84 5.12 16.71
N GLU A 138 23.87 5.05 15.87
CA GLU A 138 24.94 4.06 15.95
C GLU A 138 25.88 4.33 17.13
#